data_aa4e7104cf8fff5ca3a7f6fc8dae4a6f
#
_entry.id   aa4e7104cf8fff5ca3a7f6fc8dae4a6f
#
_cell.length_a   1.000
_cell.length_b   1.000
_cell.length_c   1.000
_cell.angle_alpha   90.00
_cell.angle_beta   90.00
_cell.angle_gamma   90.00
#
_symmetry.space_group_name_H-M   'P 1'
#
loop_
_entity.id
_entity.type
_entity.pdbx_description
1 polymer ?
#
loop_
_entity_poly.entity_id
_entity_poly.type
_entity_poly.pdbx_seq_one_letter_code
_entity_poly.pdbx_strand_id
1 'polypeptide(L)'
;MAVSVPAWDETKCIQCNNCAYVCPHATIRPFALTEEEAKNAPAAAKIVDVKAGKGKGVYKYTMAISPLDCMGCAVCVGQCPVDALTMVDQEQEAAQQEVFNYCVSQVSEKKDMQDNTVKGSQFRQPMLEFSGSCAGCAETSYARLITQLFGDRMYISNATGCSSIWGGPAATSPYCTNKEGHGPAWANSLFEDNAEHGLGMYLGQQATRSRLADLTRELIAKDWAVPALKEAGQKWLDTMEDSAANGEATKAYIAALESSICTVDELLANPKAEIHAFGEELKAKGETLCQCDACKLAAEILADKEFLSKKSMWIFGGDGWAYDIGFGGLDHVLASGNDVNVFVFDTEVYSNTGGQASKASNIGQVAQFAAAGKEIKKKSLAEIAMSYGYIYVAQVAMGANPAQTLKAIQEAEAYPGPSLIIGYAPCEMHSIKGGMMNCQKEMKKAVECGYWNLFRFNPAAEGAKFTLDSKEPAGGYQEFLMNEARYSRLTREFPDRAGELFQRNEKAAMDRYQHLLKLKAMYSE
;
A
#
# COMPACT_ATOMS: atom_id res chain seq x y z
N MET A 1 17.22 15.23 -11.49
CA MET A 1 17.40 14.17 -12.50
C MET A 1 18.64 13.37 -12.17
N ALA A 2 18.57 12.05 -12.28
CA ALA A 2 19.73 11.19 -12.07
C ALA A 2 20.73 11.30 -13.25
N VAL A 3 22.02 11.20 -12.96
CA VAL A 3 23.07 11.13 -14.00
C VAL A 3 23.02 9.77 -14.70
N SER A 4 22.74 8.72 -13.94
CA SER A 4 22.66 7.34 -14.44
C SER A 4 21.30 6.73 -14.13
N VAL A 5 20.78 5.95 -15.09
CA VAL A 5 19.47 5.25 -15.01
C VAL A 5 19.65 3.79 -15.42
N PRO A 6 18.72 2.88 -15.01
CA PRO A 6 18.82 1.48 -15.42
C PRO A 6 18.45 1.31 -16.90
N ALA A 7 19.29 0.64 -17.66
CA ALA A 7 18.99 0.10 -18.99
C ALA A 7 18.56 -1.36 -18.86
N TRP A 8 17.52 -1.76 -19.59
CA TRP A 8 16.95 -3.10 -19.54
C TRP A 8 17.43 -3.97 -20.73
N ASP A 9 17.94 -5.15 -20.40
CA ASP A 9 18.30 -6.21 -21.33
C ASP A 9 17.18 -7.27 -21.36
N GLU A 10 16.33 -7.23 -22.37
CA GLU A 10 15.18 -8.10 -22.56
C GLU A 10 15.59 -9.57 -22.78
N THR A 11 16.80 -9.81 -23.26
CA THR A 11 17.30 -11.16 -23.57
C THR A 11 17.62 -11.94 -22.29
N LYS A 12 18.17 -11.27 -21.28
CA LYS A 12 18.50 -11.83 -19.96
C LYS A 12 17.29 -11.90 -19.05
N CYS A 13 16.35 -10.99 -19.21
CA CYS A 13 15.24 -10.81 -18.27
C CYS A 13 14.36 -12.06 -18.15
N ILE A 14 14.12 -12.54 -16.92
CA ILE A 14 13.21 -13.65 -16.61
C ILE A 14 11.78 -13.21 -16.29
N GLN A 15 11.51 -11.91 -16.34
CA GLN A 15 10.18 -11.30 -16.09
C GLN A 15 9.63 -11.60 -14.69
N CYS A 16 10.48 -11.61 -13.66
CA CYS A 16 10.06 -11.80 -12.26
C CYS A 16 9.42 -10.54 -11.66
N ASN A 17 9.62 -9.37 -12.26
CA ASN A 17 9.15 -8.04 -11.82
C ASN A 17 9.70 -7.56 -10.46
N ASN A 18 10.73 -8.20 -9.91
CA ASN A 18 11.32 -7.79 -8.64
C ASN A 18 11.86 -6.35 -8.69
N CYS A 19 12.40 -5.93 -9.84
CA CYS A 19 12.89 -4.56 -10.03
C CYS A 19 11.79 -3.51 -9.89
N ALA A 20 10.60 -3.77 -10.43
CA ALA A 20 9.43 -2.92 -10.24
C ALA A 20 8.92 -2.99 -8.80
N TYR A 21 8.87 -4.21 -8.24
CA TYR A 21 8.39 -4.45 -6.87
C TYR A 21 9.13 -3.65 -5.80
N VAL A 22 10.44 -3.46 -5.97
CA VAL A 22 11.27 -2.73 -4.99
C VAL A 22 11.53 -1.27 -5.36
N CYS A 23 11.07 -0.80 -6.53
CA CYS A 23 11.32 0.58 -6.94
C CYS A 23 10.56 1.57 -6.04
N PRO A 24 11.26 2.46 -5.29
CA PRO A 24 10.61 3.39 -4.39
C PRO A 24 9.86 4.54 -5.10
N HIS A 25 10.19 4.78 -6.37
CA HIS A 25 9.66 5.93 -7.13
C HIS A 25 8.72 5.53 -8.27
N ALA A 26 8.43 4.23 -8.44
CA ALA A 26 7.58 3.70 -9.52
C ALA A 26 8.02 4.08 -10.95
N THR A 27 9.32 4.27 -11.16
CA THR A 27 9.90 4.67 -12.46
C THR A 27 10.23 3.50 -13.39
N ILE A 28 10.17 2.28 -12.88
CA ILE A 28 10.35 1.04 -13.66
C ILE A 28 9.10 0.18 -13.48
N ARG A 29 8.41 -0.13 -14.59
CA ARG A 29 7.09 -0.81 -14.58
C ARG A 29 7.00 -1.85 -15.69
N PRO A 30 6.55 -3.07 -15.39
CA PRO A 30 6.22 -4.06 -16.41
C PRO A 30 4.83 -3.76 -16.99
N PHE A 31 4.70 -3.99 -18.28
CA PHE A 31 3.41 -3.92 -18.96
C PHE A 31 3.15 -5.21 -19.75
N ALA A 32 1.89 -5.66 -19.70
CA ALA A 32 1.36 -6.70 -20.56
C ALA A 32 0.57 -6.01 -21.69
N LEU A 33 0.95 -6.26 -22.95
CA LEU A 33 0.37 -5.61 -24.12
C LEU A 33 -0.41 -6.62 -24.96
N THR A 34 -1.51 -6.19 -25.53
CA THR A 34 -2.14 -6.92 -26.66
C THR A 34 -1.25 -6.81 -27.90
N GLU A 35 -1.52 -7.61 -28.92
CA GLU A 35 -0.82 -7.50 -30.21
C GLU A 35 -0.99 -6.11 -30.85
N GLU A 36 -2.15 -5.48 -30.68
CA GLU A 36 -2.42 -4.15 -31.20
C GLU A 36 -1.63 -3.07 -30.45
N GLU A 37 -1.66 -3.11 -29.09
CA GLU A 37 -0.87 -2.21 -28.24
C GLU A 37 0.63 -2.35 -28.54
N ALA A 38 1.10 -3.57 -28.79
CA ALA A 38 2.50 -3.82 -29.15
C ALA A 38 2.88 -3.24 -30.51
N LYS A 39 1.99 -3.29 -31.52
CA LYS A 39 2.22 -2.71 -32.85
C LYS A 39 2.27 -1.18 -32.83
N ASN A 40 1.51 -0.56 -31.96
CA ASN A 40 1.42 0.89 -31.84
C ASN A 40 2.48 1.49 -30.91
N ALA A 41 3.32 0.66 -30.27
CA ALA A 41 4.37 1.13 -29.37
C ALA A 41 5.47 1.88 -30.12
N PRO A 42 6.11 2.88 -29.46
CA PRO A 42 7.26 3.59 -30.04
C PRO A 42 8.39 2.66 -30.49
N ALA A 43 9.14 3.06 -31.50
CA ALA A 43 10.20 2.23 -32.10
C ALA A 43 11.30 1.83 -31.10
N ALA A 44 11.51 2.61 -30.04
CA ALA A 44 12.45 2.31 -28.97
C ALA A 44 11.96 1.24 -28.00
N ALA A 45 10.68 0.81 -28.09
CA ALA A 45 10.11 -0.18 -27.18
C ALA A 45 10.72 -1.57 -27.44
N LYS A 46 11.28 -2.16 -26.39
CA LYS A 46 11.75 -3.55 -26.42
C LYS A 46 10.60 -4.45 -26.01
N ILE A 47 10.04 -5.20 -26.96
CA ILE A 47 8.84 -6.02 -26.75
C ILE A 47 9.18 -7.50 -26.97
N VAL A 48 8.82 -8.32 -26.01
CA VAL A 48 9.05 -9.78 -26.00
C VAL A 48 7.79 -10.52 -25.60
N ASP A 49 7.76 -11.83 -25.79
CA ASP A 49 6.64 -12.65 -25.32
C ASP A 49 6.63 -12.80 -23.79
N VAL A 50 5.45 -12.90 -23.20
CA VAL A 50 5.32 -13.27 -21.77
C VAL A 50 5.82 -14.68 -21.57
N LYS A 51 6.89 -14.86 -20.76
CA LYS A 51 7.59 -16.14 -20.57
C LYS A 51 6.81 -17.15 -19.72
N ALA A 52 6.05 -16.70 -18.72
CA ALA A 52 5.33 -17.58 -17.79
C ALA A 52 4.13 -16.90 -17.13
N GLY A 53 3.20 -17.71 -16.61
CA GLY A 53 1.99 -17.25 -15.92
C GLY A 53 0.80 -17.05 -16.86
N LYS A 54 -0.28 -16.42 -16.38
CA LYS A 54 -1.54 -16.26 -17.12
C LYS A 54 -1.41 -15.51 -18.44
N GLY A 55 -0.49 -14.58 -18.57
CA GLY A 55 -0.26 -13.83 -19.81
C GLY A 55 0.52 -14.57 -20.89
N LYS A 56 1.04 -15.80 -20.63
CA LYS A 56 1.83 -16.55 -21.61
C LYS A 56 0.97 -16.97 -22.80
N GLY A 57 1.45 -16.61 -24.00
CA GLY A 57 0.72 -16.90 -25.27
C GLY A 57 -0.48 -15.99 -25.52
N VAL A 58 -0.76 -15.04 -24.62
CA VAL A 58 -1.87 -14.08 -24.73
C VAL A 58 -1.36 -12.66 -24.92
N TYR A 59 -0.32 -12.28 -24.15
CA TYR A 59 0.21 -10.93 -24.13
C TYR A 59 1.69 -10.88 -24.52
N LYS A 60 2.10 -9.73 -25.05
CA LYS A 60 3.50 -9.31 -25.12
C LYS A 60 3.89 -8.65 -23.80
N TYR A 61 5.19 -8.54 -23.57
CA TYR A 61 5.77 -7.97 -22.35
C TYR A 61 6.79 -6.89 -22.71
N THR A 62 6.75 -5.79 -21.97
CA THR A 62 7.81 -4.79 -21.94
C THR A 62 8.08 -4.32 -20.52
N MET A 63 9.31 -3.87 -20.26
CA MET A 63 9.69 -3.17 -19.03
C MET A 63 9.93 -1.71 -19.39
N ALA A 64 8.96 -0.86 -19.10
CA ALA A 64 9.07 0.57 -19.33
C ALA A 64 9.79 1.25 -18.17
N ILE A 65 10.73 2.12 -18.49
CA ILE A 65 11.53 2.89 -17.54
C ILE A 65 11.39 4.37 -17.87
N SER A 66 11.11 5.21 -16.85
CA SER A 66 11.14 6.66 -16.98
C SER A 66 12.52 7.19 -16.61
N PRO A 67 13.37 7.55 -17.56
CA PRO A 67 14.69 8.10 -17.24
C PRO A 67 14.63 9.50 -16.64
N LEU A 68 13.59 10.29 -16.92
CA LEU A 68 13.43 11.65 -16.39
C LEU A 68 13.03 11.67 -14.92
N ASP A 69 12.26 10.67 -14.47
CA ASP A 69 11.76 10.58 -13.09
C ASP A 69 12.60 9.65 -12.21
N CYS A 70 13.53 8.90 -12.80
CA CYS A 70 14.40 8.00 -12.06
C CYS A 70 15.38 8.79 -11.16
N MET A 71 15.51 8.35 -9.90
CA MET A 71 16.45 8.94 -8.93
C MET A 71 17.85 8.32 -8.96
N GLY A 72 18.11 7.33 -9.83
CA GLY A 72 19.43 6.71 -9.97
C GLY A 72 19.90 5.88 -8.79
N CYS A 73 19.02 5.47 -7.90
CA CYS A 73 19.36 4.76 -6.65
C CYS A 73 19.88 3.33 -6.84
N ALA A 74 19.75 2.75 -8.04
CA ALA A 74 20.20 1.41 -8.42
C ALA A 74 19.60 0.23 -7.58
N VAL A 75 18.58 0.43 -6.76
CA VAL A 75 17.91 -0.64 -5.98
C VAL A 75 17.41 -1.75 -6.91
N CYS A 76 16.81 -1.39 -8.05
CA CYS A 76 16.31 -2.34 -9.05
C CYS A 76 17.42 -3.20 -9.65
N VAL A 77 18.60 -2.63 -9.90
CA VAL A 77 19.79 -3.35 -10.37
C VAL A 77 20.26 -4.32 -9.29
N GLY A 78 20.36 -3.86 -8.05
CA GLY A 78 20.78 -4.68 -6.90
C GLY A 78 19.85 -5.87 -6.62
N GLN A 79 18.61 -5.84 -7.08
CA GLN A 79 17.61 -6.91 -6.88
C GLN A 79 17.40 -7.79 -8.11
N CYS A 80 18.04 -7.50 -9.24
CA CYS A 80 17.91 -8.33 -10.44
C CYS A 80 18.70 -9.65 -10.30
N PRO A 81 18.04 -10.81 -10.28
CA PRO A 81 18.73 -12.09 -10.02
C PRO A 81 19.53 -12.60 -11.23
N VAL A 82 19.41 -11.95 -12.38
CA VAL A 82 20.02 -12.37 -13.66
C VAL A 82 20.76 -11.23 -14.36
N ASP A 83 21.07 -10.15 -13.65
CA ASP A 83 21.79 -8.97 -14.15
C ASP A 83 21.22 -8.42 -15.49
N ALA A 84 19.89 -8.41 -15.61
CA ALA A 84 19.19 -7.87 -16.78
C ALA A 84 19.01 -6.33 -16.72
N LEU A 85 19.56 -5.68 -15.70
CA LEU A 85 19.57 -4.23 -15.54
C LEU A 85 20.99 -3.74 -15.28
N THR A 86 21.41 -2.69 -15.99
CA THR A 86 22.72 -2.06 -15.85
C THR A 86 22.54 -0.55 -15.79
N MET A 87 23.25 0.13 -14.89
CA MET A 87 23.22 1.60 -14.85
C MET A 87 24.03 2.15 -16.01
N VAL A 88 23.43 3.05 -16.78
CA VAL A 88 24.02 3.76 -17.91
C VAL A 88 23.74 5.25 -17.79
N ASP A 89 24.45 6.09 -18.56
CA ASP A 89 24.16 7.53 -18.59
C ASP A 89 22.72 7.77 -19.08
N GLN A 90 22.04 8.70 -18.43
CA GLN A 90 20.63 8.98 -18.71
C GLN A 90 20.34 9.30 -20.19
N GLU A 91 21.25 10.01 -20.85
CA GLU A 91 21.13 10.38 -22.27
C GLU A 91 21.00 9.16 -23.19
N GLN A 92 21.63 8.03 -22.84
CA GLN A 92 21.56 6.79 -23.63
C GLN A 92 20.16 6.15 -23.60
N GLU A 93 19.40 6.39 -22.54
CA GLU A 93 18.04 5.86 -22.36
C GLU A 93 16.95 6.94 -22.60
N ALA A 94 17.29 8.12 -23.12
CA ALA A 94 16.33 9.22 -23.30
C ALA A 94 15.08 8.82 -24.11
N ALA A 95 15.25 7.96 -25.13
CA ALA A 95 14.13 7.45 -25.94
C ALA A 95 13.14 6.57 -25.15
N GLN A 96 13.54 6.01 -24.01
CA GLN A 96 12.66 5.22 -23.16
C GLN A 96 11.60 6.06 -22.46
N GLN A 97 11.75 7.38 -22.38
CA GLN A 97 10.70 8.24 -21.84
C GLN A 97 9.43 8.18 -22.70
N GLU A 98 9.56 8.16 -24.02
CA GLU A 98 8.43 8.03 -24.93
C GLU A 98 7.74 6.67 -24.75
N VAL A 99 8.53 5.61 -24.58
CA VAL A 99 8.01 4.26 -24.31
C VAL A 99 7.23 4.22 -22.99
N PHE A 100 7.79 4.82 -21.93
CA PHE A 100 7.12 4.89 -20.63
C PHE A 100 5.80 5.66 -20.72
N ASN A 101 5.81 6.83 -21.35
CA ASN A 101 4.62 7.66 -21.54
C ASN A 101 3.54 6.93 -22.34
N TYR A 102 3.91 6.23 -23.40
CA TYR A 102 3.00 5.39 -24.18
C TYR A 102 2.38 4.28 -23.32
N CYS A 103 3.21 3.54 -22.60
CA CYS A 103 2.74 2.44 -21.76
C CYS A 103 1.75 2.91 -20.69
N VAL A 104 2.05 4.03 -20.02
CA VAL A 104 1.17 4.57 -18.97
C VAL A 104 -0.14 5.11 -19.55
N SER A 105 -0.10 5.81 -20.68
CA SER A 105 -1.29 6.47 -21.23
C SER A 105 -2.14 5.57 -22.11
N GLN A 106 -1.54 4.68 -22.93
CA GLN A 106 -2.25 3.94 -23.99
C GLN A 106 -2.49 2.46 -23.66
N VAL A 107 -1.58 1.81 -22.90
CA VAL A 107 -1.74 0.38 -22.59
C VAL A 107 -2.82 0.19 -21.53
N SER A 108 -3.80 -0.65 -21.81
CA SER A 108 -4.89 -0.95 -20.88
C SER A 108 -4.45 -1.87 -19.75
N GLU A 109 -5.04 -1.72 -18.57
CA GLU A 109 -4.81 -2.65 -17.48
C GLU A 109 -5.39 -4.04 -17.80
N LYS A 110 -4.61 -5.08 -17.56
CA LYS A 110 -5.02 -6.48 -17.77
C LYS A 110 -5.54 -7.06 -16.46
N LYS A 111 -6.86 -6.98 -16.24
CA LYS A 111 -7.53 -7.42 -14.99
C LYS A 111 -7.43 -8.92 -14.73
N ASP A 112 -7.13 -9.72 -15.74
CA ASP A 112 -6.90 -11.17 -15.63
C ASP A 112 -5.51 -11.54 -15.10
N MET A 113 -4.59 -10.58 -14.99
CA MET A 113 -3.29 -10.79 -14.35
C MET A 113 -3.48 -10.87 -12.83
N GLN A 114 -2.96 -11.96 -12.22
CA GLN A 114 -3.12 -12.23 -10.79
C GLN A 114 -2.30 -11.25 -9.94
N ASP A 115 -2.95 -10.49 -9.07
CA ASP A 115 -2.33 -9.53 -8.16
C ASP A 115 -1.88 -10.13 -6.80
N ASN A 116 -2.22 -11.39 -6.54
CA ASN A 116 -1.79 -12.14 -5.36
C ASN A 116 -0.39 -12.79 -5.50
N THR A 117 0.35 -12.45 -6.53
CA THR A 117 1.74 -12.86 -6.74
C THR A 117 2.64 -11.64 -6.90
N VAL A 118 3.91 -11.75 -6.51
CA VAL A 118 4.90 -10.66 -6.68
C VAL A 118 4.96 -10.20 -8.14
N LYS A 119 5.04 -11.14 -9.09
CA LYS A 119 5.05 -10.82 -10.52
C LYS A 119 3.75 -10.12 -10.96
N GLY A 120 2.62 -10.66 -10.60
CA GLY A 120 1.31 -10.21 -11.09
C GLY A 120 0.87 -8.87 -10.50
N SER A 121 1.15 -8.62 -9.20
CA SER A 121 0.82 -7.36 -8.55
C SER A 121 1.45 -6.15 -9.25
N GLN A 122 2.60 -6.34 -9.91
CA GLN A 122 3.32 -5.25 -10.57
C GLN A 122 2.71 -4.81 -11.91
N PHE A 123 1.77 -5.57 -12.47
CA PHE A 123 1.01 -5.13 -13.65
C PHE A 123 -0.13 -4.14 -13.29
N ARG A 124 -0.43 -3.98 -12.00
CA ARG A 124 -1.33 -2.93 -11.51
C ARG A 124 -0.64 -1.57 -11.55
N GLN A 125 -1.41 -0.52 -11.80
CA GLN A 125 -0.89 0.84 -11.75
C GLN A 125 -0.52 1.22 -10.31
N PRO A 126 0.72 1.66 -10.03
CA PRO A 126 1.02 2.29 -8.75
C PRO A 126 0.34 3.67 -8.68
N MET A 127 -0.31 3.95 -7.56
CA MET A 127 -0.96 5.25 -7.32
C MET A 127 -0.19 6.11 -6.30
N LEU A 128 1.06 5.76 -6.08
CA LEU A 128 2.13 6.59 -5.50
C LEU A 128 3.32 6.51 -6.45
N GLU A 129 3.66 7.61 -7.10
CA GLU A 129 4.71 7.66 -8.12
C GLU A 129 5.51 8.96 -8.04
N PHE A 130 6.78 8.88 -8.44
CA PHE A 130 7.68 10.03 -8.54
C PHE A 130 7.74 10.88 -7.25
N SER A 131 7.70 10.21 -6.10
CA SER A 131 7.77 10.87 -4.79
C SER A 131 9.10 11.58 -4.58
N GLY A 132 9.09 12.65 -3.77
CA GLY A 132 10.29 13.37 -3.34
C GLY A 132 11.09 12.66 -2.25
N SER A 133 10.95 11.34 -2.08
CA SER A 133 11.71 10.56 -1.09
C SER A 133 13.19 10.43 -1.46
N CYS A 134 14.01 10.04 -0.48
CA CYS A 134 15.42 9.76 -0.70
C CYS A 134 15.62 8.69 -1.79
N ALA A 135 16.72 8.77 -2.52
CA ALA A 135 17.10 7.76 -3.50
C ALA A 135 17.31 6.39 -2.80
N GLY A 136 16.45 5.41 -3.10
CA GLY A 136 16.46 4.10 -2.45
C GLY A 136 15.66 4.00 -1.15
N CYS A 137 14.76 4.96 -0.87
CA CYS A 137 13.90 4.94 0.31
C CYS A 137 13.09 3.64 0.39
N ALA A 138 13.21 2.92 1.49
CA ALA A 138 12.47 1.67 1.68
C ALA A 138 11.00 1.89 2.08
N GLU A 139 10.65 3.02 2.71
CA GLU A 139 9.28 3.34 3.10
C GLU A 139 8.36 3.44 1.89
N THR A 140 8.77 4.20 0.86
CA THR A 140 7.95 4.43 -0.33
C THR A 140 7.73 3.17 -1.17
N SER A 141 8.62 2.18 -1.09
CA SER A 141 8.41 0.88 -1.75
C SER A 141 7.19 0.15 -1.17
N TYR A 142 6.99 0.19 0.16
CA TYR A 142 5.81 -0.39 0.81
C TYR A 142 4.55 0.42 0.48
N ALA A 143 4.58 1.73 0.65
CA ALA A 143 3.42 2.59 0.38
C ALA A 143 2.96 2.45 -1.08
N ARG A 144 3.91 2.43 -2.03
CA ARG A 144 3.62 2.20 -3.45
C ARG A 144 2.92 0.86 -3.69
N LEU A 145 3.41 -0.22 -3.09
CA LEU A 145 2.80 -1.55 -3.22
C LEU A 145 1.36 -1.56 -2.69
N ILE A 146 1.10 -0.94 -1.55
CA ILE A 146 -0.25 -0.84 -0.97
C ILE A 146 -1.19 -0.07 -1.92
N THR A 147 -0.71 1.04 -2.51
CA THR A 147 -1.51 1.80 -3.49
C THR A 147 -1.75 1.04 -4.79
N GLN A 148 -0.86 0.13 -5.21
CA GLN A 148 -1.10 -0.74 -6.37
C GLN A 148 -2.24 -1.74 -6.13
N LEU A 149 -2.43 -2.16 -4.88
CA LEU A 149 -3.44 -3.15 -4.53
C LEU A 149 -4.81 -2.52 -4.26
N PHE A 150 -4.84 -1.34 -3.64
CA PHE A 150 -6.08 -0.78 -3.09
C PHE A 150 -6.30 0.70 -3.42
N GLY A 151 -5.39 1.34 -4.14
CA GLY A 151 -5.34 2.78 -4.33
C GLY A 151 -6.61 3.40 -4.91
N ASP A 152 -7.37 2.66 -5.74
CA ASP A 152 -8.62 3.11 -6.35
C ASP A 152 -9.75 3.41 -5.34
N ARG A 153 -9.66 2.86 -4.13
CA ARG A 153 -10.66 3.03 -3.06
C ARG A 153 -10.03 3.36 -1.69
N MET A 154 -8.78 3.80 -1.69
CA MET A 154 -7.98 3.94 -0.49
C MET A 154 -8.13 5.32 0.15
N TYR A 155 -8.25 5.34 1.48
CA TYR A 155 -8.10 6.54 2.31
C TYR A 155 -6.86 6.38 3.19
N ILE A 156 -6.06 7.43 3.27
CA ILE A 156 -4.80 7.43 4.00
C ILE A 156 -4.79 8.56 5.03
N SER A 157 -4.69 8.18 6.30
CA SER A 157 -4.27 9.08 7.38
C SER A 157 -2.78 8.93 7.59
N ASN A 158 -2.04 10.02 7.55
CA ASN A 158 -0.59 9.99 7.59
C ASN A 158 -0.03 10.80 8.76
N ALA A 159 0.86 10.19 9.57
CA ALA A 159 1.58 10.88 10.63
C ALA A 159 2.65 11.82 10.05
N THR A 160 2.76 13.03 10.57
CA THR A 160 3.84 13.95 10.22
C THR A 160 5.20 13.28 10.42
N GLY A 161 6.04 13.30 9.40
CA GLY A 161 7.36 12.65 9.37
C GLY A 161 7.86 12.54 7.94
N CYS A 162 8.74 11.56 7.63
CA CYS A 162 9.20 11.32 6.26
C CYS A 162 8.03 11.09 5.30
N SER A 163 7.02 10.35 5.73
CA SER A 163 5.84 10.05 4.91
C SER A 163 5.00 11.28 4.55
N SER A 164 5.02 12.35 5.34
CA SER A 164 4.42 13.63 4.95
C SER A 164 5.29 14.40 3.96
N ILE A 165 6.61 14.29 4.07
CA ILE A 165 7.54 14.98 3.17
C ILE A 165 7.51 14.36 1.76
N TRP A 166 7.54 13.04 1.65
CA TRP A 166 7.46 12.39 0.35
C TRP A 166 6.03 12.19 -0.16
N GLY A 167 5.00 12.26 0.72
CA GLY A 167 3.60 11.97 0.38
C GLY A 167 2.72 13.18 0.15
N GLY A 168 3.05 14.36 0.68
CA GLY A 168 2.11 15.46 0.75
C GLY A 168 2.61 16.90 0.62
N PRO A 169 3.67 17.23 -0.14
CA PRO A 169 3.87 18.64 -0.47
C PRO A 169 2.68 19.10 -1.33
N ALA A 170 1.94 20.08 -0.86
CA ALA A 170 0.66 20.49 -1.45
C ALA A 170 0.70 20.80 -2.96
N ALA A 171 1.87 21.20 -3.47
CA ALA A 171 2.07 21.53 -4.88
C ALA A 171 2.44 20.31 -5.76
N THR A 172 2.90 19.21 -5.18
CA THR A 172 3.49 18.08 -5.90
C THR A 172 3.18 16.74 -5.25
N SER A 173 1.90 16.51 -4.92
CA SER A 173 1.50 15.21 -4.35
C SER A 173 1.87 14.06 -5.30
N PRO A 174 2.59 13.04 -4.82
CA PRO A 174 2.94 11.88 -5.63
C PRO A 174 1.79 10.86 -5.74
N TYR A 175 0.71 11.05 -4.99
CA TYR A 175 -0.49 10.24 -5.12
C TYR A 175 -1.24 10.66 -6.38
N CYS A 176 -1.61 9.68 -7.20
CA CYS A 176 -2.26 9.90 -8.49
C CYS A 176 -3.52 9.04 -8.63
N THR A 177 -4.28 9.29 -9.69
CA THR A 177 -5.48 8.54 -10.03
C THR A 177 -5.21 7.56 -11.17
N ASN A 178 -6.06 6.53 -11.25
CA ASN A 178 -6.12 5.66 -12.42
C ASN A 178 -6.84 6.36 -13.60
N LYS A 179 -6.96 5.67 -14.72
CA LYS A 179 -7.64 6.20 -15.93
C LYS A 179 -9.13 6.46 -15.75
N GLU A 180 -9.73 5.89 -14.71
CA GLU A 180 -11.14 6.07 -14.33
C GLU A 180 -11.33 7.27 -13.37
N GLY A 181 -10.24 7.96 -12.99
CA GLY A 181 -10.25 9.10 -12.07
C GLY A 181 -10.28 8.74 -10.60
N HIS A 182 -10.10 7.46 -10.25
CA HIS A 182 -10.05 6.99 -8.86
C HIS A 182 -8.61 6.92 -8.36
N GLY A 183 -8.38 7.30 -7.11
CA GLY A 183 -7.07 7.23 -6.46
C GLY A 183 -7.16 7.46 -4.96
N PRO A 184 -6.03 7.37 -4.23
CA PRO A 184 -6.00 7.55 -2.80
C PRO A 184 -6.44 8.95 -2.37
N ALA A 185 -7.32 9.02 -1.37
CA ALA A 185 -7.57 10.24 -0.61
C ALA A 185 -6.58 10.29 0.56
N TRP A 186 -5.66 11.25 0.51
CA TRP A 186 -4.59 11.38 1.50
C TRP A 186 -4.78 12.62 2.36
N ALA A 187 -4.62 12.46 3.68
CA ALA A 187 -4.62 13.56 4.63
C ALA A 187 -3.48 13.41 5.63
N ASN A 188 -2.77 14.50 5.89
CA ASN A 188 -1.75 14.55 6.94
C ASN A 188 -2.39 14.95 8.27
N SER A 189 -2.05 14.24 9.33
CA SER A 189 -2.39 14.61 10.70
C SER A 189 -1.24 15.32 11.40
N LEU A 190 -1.44 15.74 12.66
CA LEU A 190 -0.34 16.04 13.54
C LEU A 190 0.47 14.78 13.85
N PHE A 191 1.66 14.95 14.43
CA PHE A 191 2.55 13.82 14.66
C PHE A 191 2.01 12.83 15.71
N GLU A 192 1.35 13.35 16.72
CA GLU A 192 0.84 12.60 17.86
C GLU A 192 -0.53 11.95 17.63
N ASP A 193 -1.42 12.52 16.81
CA ASP A 193 -2.85 12.18 16.73
C ASP A 193 -3.27 11.38 15.49
N ASN A 194 -2.32 10.86 14.75
CA ASN A 194 -2.58 10.22 13.45
C ASN A 194 -3.53 9.01 13.55
N ALA A 195 -3.42 8.22 14.59
CA ALA A 195 -4.27 7.05 14.74
C ALA A 195 -5.73 7.47 14.93
N GLU A 196 -5.98 8.43 15.81
CA GLU A 196 -7.32 8.98 16.10
C GLU A 196 -7.90 9.71 14.89
N HIS A 197 -7.07 10.46 14.16
CA HIS A 197 -7.47 11.08 12.89
C HIS A 197 -7.92 10.02 11.88
N GLY A 198 -7.16 8.93 11.74
CA GLY A 198 -7.54 7.82 10.86
C GLY A 198 -8.81 7.12 11.29
N LEU A 199 -9.02 6.90 12.58
CA LEU A 199 -10.27 6.38 13.11
C LEU A 199 -11.45 7.34 12.82
N GLY A 200 -11.24 8.65 12.98
CA GLY A 200 -12.24 9.66 12.66
C GLY A 200 -12.66 9.63 11.18
N MET A 201 -11.68 9.48 10.26
CA MET A 201 -11.94 9.32 8.83
C MET A 201 -12.77 8.05 8.55
N TYR A 202 -12.45 6.94 9.19
CA TYR A 202 -13.19 5.69 9.07
C TYR A 202 -14.63 5.85 9.56
N LEU A 203 -14.84 6.40 10.77
CA LEU A 203 -16.15 6.60 11.35
C LEU A 203 -17.04 7.54 10.54
N GLY A 204 -16.46 8.60 9.96
CA GLY A 204 -17.17 9.50 9.05
C GLY A 204 -17.68 8.79 7.80
N GLN A 205 -16.86 7.91 7.20
CA GLN A 205 -17.27 7.08 6.07
C GLN A 205 -18.37 6.08 6.46
N GLN A 206 -18.24 5.42 7.62
CA GLN A 206 -19.25 4.49 8.12
C GLN A 206 -20.58 5.18 8.38
N ALA A 207 -20.59 6.39 8.92
CA ALA A 207 -21.81 7.18 9.11
C ALA A 207 -22.51 7.47 7.76
N THR A 208 -21.75 7.89 6.75
CA THR A 208 -22.30 8.13 5.39
C THR A 208 -22.84 6.84 4.78
N ARG A 209 -22.10 5.73 4.87
CA ARG A 209 -22.54 4.42 4.35
C ARG A 209 -23.81 3.92 5.05
N SER A 210 -23.91 4.10 6.37
CA SER A 210 -25.11 3.75 7.15
C SER A 210 -26.32 4.54 6.68
N ARG A 211 -26.18 5.85 6.46
CA ARG A 211 -27.22 6.69 5.89
C ARG A 211 -27.65 6.20 4.49
N LEU A 212 -26.70 5.90 3.61
CA LEU A 212 -27.00 5.36 2.28
C LEU A 212 -27.71 4.00 2.37
N ALA A 213 -27.36 3.15 3.33
CA ALA A 213 -28.05 1.90 3.57
C ALA A 213 -29.50 2.11 3.99
N ASP A 214 -29.77 3.09 4.86
CA ASP A 214 -31.14 3.42 5.27
C ASP A 214 -31.95 3.98 4.11
N LEU A 215 -31.40 4.89 3.31
CA LEU A 215 -32.05 5.39 2.08
C LEU A 215 -32.30 4.25 1.08
N THR A 216 -31.38 3.31 0.95
CA THR A 216 -31.54 2.14 0.07
C THR A 216 -32.66 1.24 0.56
N ARG A 217 -32.74 0.95 1.87
CA ARG A 217 -33.85 0.16 2.46
C ARG A 217 -35.20 0.85 2.23
N GLU A 218 -35.24 2.18 2.40
CA GLU A 218 -36.44 2.96 2.09
C GLU A 218 -36.79 2.83 0.59
N LEU A 219 -35.82 2.99 -0.31
CA LEU A 219 -36.03 2.93 -1.76
C LEU A 219 -36.60 1.58 -2.21
N ILE A 220 -36.00 0.47 -1.77
CA ILE A 220 -36.43 -0.88 -2.21
C ILE A 220 -37.77 -1.31 -1.58
N ALA A 221 -38.20 -0.69 -0.49
CA ALA A 221 -39.49 -0.93 0.14
C ALA A 221 -40.67 -0.25 -0.60
N LYS A 222 -40.38 0.72 -1.50
CA LYS A 222 -41.44 1.44 -2.23
C LYS A 222 -42.05 0.55 -3.31
N ASP A 223 -43.38 0.63 -3.48
CA ASP A 223 -44.13 -0.14 -4.47
C ASP A 223 -43.75 0.22 -5.91
N TRP A 224 -43.41 1.48 -6.15
CA TRP A 224 -43.01 1.99 -7.47
C TRP A 224 -41.60 1.58 -7.88
N ALA A 225 -40.73 1.13 -6.98
CA ALA A 225 -39.39 0.71 -7.32
C ALA A 225 -39.42 -0.54 -8.20
N VAL A 226 -38.77 -0.45 -9.37
CA VAL A 226 -38.75 -1.55 -10.34
C VAL A 226 -37.95 -2.75 -9.80
N PRO A 227 -38.30 -4.00 -10.21
CA PRO A 227 -37.66 -5.20 -9.69
C PRO A 227 -36.13 -5.18 -9.80
N ALA A 228 -35.57 -4.71 -10.91
CA ALA A 228 -34.12 -4.63 -11.10
C ALA A 228 -33.43 -3.69 -10.11
N LEU A 229 -34.06 -2.56 -9.76
CA LEU A 229 -33.55 -1.63 -8.75
C LEU A 229 -33.59 -2.24 -7.34
N LYS A 230 -34.70 -2.95 -7.00
CA LYS A 230 -34.84 -3.65 -5.74
C LYS A 230 -33.78 -4.73 -5.57
N GLU A 231 -33.56 -5.54 -6.61
CA GLU A 231 -32.57 -6.61 -6.62
C GLU A 231 -31.14 -6.05 -6.46
N ALA A 232 -30.80 -5.02 -7.25
CA ALA A 232 -29.48 -4.40 -7.17
C ALA A 232 -29.23 -3.73 -5.82
N GLY A 233 -30.22 -3.01 -5.27
CA GLY A 233 -30.13 -2.39 -3.95
C GLY A 233 -30.00 -3.41 -2.82
N GLN A 234 -30.78 -4.51 -2.86
CA GLN A 234 -30.65 -5.58 -1.88
C GLN A 234 -29.28 -6.25 -1.95
N LYS A 235 -28.81 -6.58 -3.15
CA LYS A 235 -27.48 -7.17 -3.34
C LYS A 235 -26.37 -6.26 -2.81
N TRP A 236 -26.49 -4.94 -3.00
CA TRP A 236 -25.55 -3.99 -2.44
C TRP A 236 -25.57 -4.02 -0.90
N LEU A 237 -26.75 -4.01 -0.27
CA LEU A 237 -26.92 -4.13 1.20
C LEU A 237 -26.27 -5.42 1.75
N ASP A 238 -26.49 -6.54 1.08
CA ASP A 238 -25.98 -7.85 1.49
C ASP A 238 -24.45 -7.96 1.39
N THR A 239 -23.82 -7.13 0.54
CA THR A 239 -22.37 -7.18 0.28
C THR A 239 -21.60 -5.98 0.83
N MET A 240 -22.22 -5.09 1.60
CA MET A 240 -21.60 -3.84 2.06
C MET A 240 -20.24 -4.03 2.72
N GLU A 241 -20.07 -5.08 3.51
CA GLU A 241 -18.84 -5.34 4.25
C GLU A 241 -17.89 -6.33 3.54
N ASP A 242 -18.29 -6.90 2.43
CA ASP A 242 -17.47 -7.82 1.65
C ASP A 242 -16.67 -7.05 0.60
N SER A 243 -15.37 -6.85 0.84
CA SER A 243 -14.46 -6.13 -0.06
C SER A 243 -14.39 -6.73 -1.47
N ALA A 244 -14.59 -8.04 -1.62
CA ALA A 244 -14.51 -8.73 -2.91
C ALA A 244 -15.81 -8.60 -3.71
N ALA A 245 -16.97 -8.73 -3.06
CA ALA A 245 -18.27 -8.71 -3.72
C ALA A 245 -18.86 -7.31 -3.87
N ASN A 246 -18.53 -6.37 -2.96
CA ASN A 246 -19.11 -5.03 -2.95
C ASN A 246 -18.87 -4.24 -4.23
N GLY A 247 -17.71 -4.34 -4.87
CA GLY A 247 -17.37 -3.55 -6.05
C GLY A 247 -18.30 -3.77 -7.24
N GLU A 248 -18.62 -5.01 -7.57
CA GLU A 248 -19.55 -5.34 -8.66
C GLU A 248 -21.01 -5.03 -8.28
N ALA A 249 -21.40 -5.28 -7.02
CA ALA A 249 -22.73 -4.93 -6.51
C ALA A 249 -22.95 -3.40 -6.55
N THR A 250 -21.95 -2.61 -6.17
CA THR A 250 -21.98 -1.14 -6.25
C THR A 250 -22.17 -0.64 -7.68
N LYS A 251 -21.43 -1.17 -8.66
CA LYS A 251 -21.57 -0.78 -10.08
C LYS A 251 -22.97 -1.09 -10.60
N ALA A 252 -23.47 -2.28 -10.31
CA ALA A 252 -24.81 -2.67 -10.71
C ALA A 252 -25.89 -1.79 -10.06
N TYR A 253 -25.71 -1.44 -8.78
CA TYR A 253 -26.65 -0.59 -8.07
C TYR A 253 -26.64 0.85 -8.58
N ILE A 254 -25.46 1.45 -8.83
CA ILE A 254 -25.35 2.78 -9.44
C ILE A 254 -26.03 2.81 -10.81
N ALA A 255 -25.80 1.84 -11.67
CA ALA A 255 -26.45 1.75 -12.98
C ALA A 255 -27.97 1.63 -12.87
N ALA A 256 -28.47 0.86 -11.90
CA ALA A 256 -29.90 0.74 -11.65
C ALA A 256 -30.53 2.05 -11.13
N LEU A 257 -29.82 2.78 -10.26
CA LEU A 257 -30.23 4.10 -9.76
C LEU A 257 -30.28 5.13 -10.91
N GLU A 258 -29.20 5.23 -11.70
CA GLU A 258 -29.11 6.14 -12.84
C GLU A 258 -30.23 5.88 -13.86
N SER A 259 -30.55 4.62 -14.14
CA SER A 259 -31.64 4.24 -15.04
C SER A 259 -33.04 4.44 -14.48
N SER A 260 -33.17 4.66 -13.16
CA SER A 260 -34.47 4.87 -12.49
C SER A 260 -34.89 6.35 -12.43
N ILE A 261 -33.98 7.28 -12.70
CA ILE A 261 -34.25 8.72 -12.69
C ILE A 261 -34.74 9.17 -14.05
N CYS A 262 -35.97 9.67 -14.12
CA CYS A 262 -36.54 10.21 -15.37
C CYS A 262 -36.05 11.64 -15.63
N THR A 263 -35.71 11.93 -16.85
CA THR A 263 -35.46 13.31 -17.32
C THR A 263 -36.77 14.03 -17.60
N VAL A 264 -36.74 15.36 -17.58
CA VAL A 264 -37.94 16.17 -17.98
C VAL A 264 -38.29 15.92 -19.42
N ASP A 265 -37.33 15.68 -20.31
CA ASP A 265 -37.62 15.38 -21.73
C ASP A 265 -38.33 14.03 -21.91
N GLU A 266 -37.98 13.02 -21.10
CA GLU A 266 -38.70 11.73 -21.08
C GLU A 266 -40.14 11.88 -20.55
N LEU A 267 -40.37 12.74 -19.57
CA LEU A 267 -41.72 13.05 -19.07
C LEU A 267 -42.53 13.75 -20.14
N LEU A 268 -41.95 14.69 -20.88
CA LEU A 268 -42.60 15.40 -22.01
C LEU A 268 -42.88 14.48 -23.19
N ALA A 269 -42.07 13.45 -23.41
CA ALA A 269 -42.29 12.46 -24.43
C ALA A 269 -43.33 11.40 -24.04
N ASN A 270 -43.79 11.36 -22.78
CA ASN A 270 -44.72 10.35 -22.29
C ASN A 270 -46.15 10.57 -22.86
N PRO A 271 -46.80 9.52 -23.39
CA PRO A 271 -48.14 9.65 -23.98
C PRO A 271 -49.25 9.91 -23.01
N LYS A 272 -49.03 9.73 -21.69
CA LYS A 272 -50.03 10.02 -20.63
C LYS A 272 -50.06 11.51 -20.37
N ALA A 273 -51.23 12.13 -20.56
CA ALA A 273 -51.42 13.58 -20.40
C ALA A 273 -50.99 14.12 -19.01
N GLU A 274 -51.23 13.37 -17.96
CA GLU A 274 -50.85 13.74 -16.58
C GLU A 274 -49.35 13.79 -16.40
N ILE A 275 -48.61 12.84 -16.99
CA ILE A 275 -47.13 12.79 -16.92
C ILE A 275 -46.54 13.91 -17.78
N HIS A 276 -47.09 14.14 -18.96
CA HIS A 276 -46.70 15.23 -19.86
C HIS A 276 -46.86 16.60 -19.18
N ALA A 277 -48.05 16.85 -18.60
CA ALA A 277 -48.33 18.10 -17.88
C ALA A 277 -47.40 18.32 -16.71
N PHE A 278 -47.04 17.27 -15.98
CA PHE A 278 -46.03 17.34 -14.92
C PHE A 278 -44.63 17.69 -15.47
N GLY A 279 -44.27 17.14 -16.62
CA GLY A 279 -43.04 17.51 -17.32
C GLY A 279 -43.02 18.98 -17.77
N GLU A 280 -44.13 19.54 -18.24
CA GLU A 280 -44.26 20.97 -18.57
C GLU A 280 -44.11 21.87 -17.35
N GLU A 281 -44.70 21.48 -16.20
CA GLU A 281 -44.55 22.22 -14.94
C GLU A 281 -43.07 22.25 -14.50
N LEU A 282 -42.36 21.13 -14.53
CA LEU A 282 -40.94 21.05 -14.18
C LEU A 282 -40.07 21.87 -15.12
N LYS A 283 -40.33 21.82 -16.42
CA LYS A 283 -39.62 22.61 -17.42
C LYS A 283 -39.81 24.11 -17.21
N ALA A 284 -41.02 24.54 -16.84
CA ALA A 284 -41.32 25.94 -16.53
C ALA A 284 -40.56 26.43 -15.25
N LYS A 285 -40.22 25.50 -14.36
CA LYS A 285 -39.37 25.76 -13.16
C LYS A 285 -37.89 25.68 -13.45
N GLY A 286 -37.46 25.36 -14.68
CA GLY A 286 -36.05 25.20 -15.04
C GLY A 286 -35.42 23.89 -14.60
N GLU A 287 -36.22 22.90 -14.21
CA GLU A 287 -35.74 21.59 -13.80
C GLU A 287 -35.35 20.74 -15.02
N THR A 288 -34.34 19.90 -14.88
CA THR A 288 -33.88 18.96 -15.89
C THR A 288 -34.22 17.51 -15.58
N LEU A 289 -34.49 17.21 -14.31
CA LEU A 289 -34.83 15.88 -13.81
C LEU A 289 -36.21 15.88 -13.14
N CYS A 290 -36.85 14.72 -13.13
CA CYS A 290 -38.10 14.48 -12.42
C CYS A 290 -37.94 14.74 -10.92
N GLN A 291 -38.91 15.45 -10.35
CA GLN A 291 -38.93 15.83 -8.93
C GLN A 291 -39.90 14.98 -8.09
N CYS A 292 -40.33 13.81 -8.60
CA CYS A 292 -41.09 12.87 -7.80
C CYS A 292 -40.22 12.25 -6.70
N ASP A 293 -40.85 11.73 -5.63
CA ASP A 293 -40.17 11.16 -4.48
C ASP A 293 -39.19 10.03 -4.87
N ALA A 294 -39.51 9.26 -5.90
CA ALA A 294 -38.64 8.23 -6.44
C ALA A 294 -37.33 8.78 -6.97
N CYS A 295 -37.42 9.74 -7.89
CA CYS A 295 -36.25 10.33 -8.54
C CYS A 295 -35.41 11.13 -7.54
N LYS A 296 -36.05 11.81 -6.58
CA LYS A 296 -35.37 12.52 -5.50
C LYS A 296 -34.54 11.56 -4.64
N LEU A 297 -35.14 10.45 -4.21
CA LEU A 297 -34.48 9.48 -3.34
C LEU A 297 -33.30 8.80 -4.06
N ALA A 298 -33.49 8.42 -5.33
CA ALA A 298 -32.41 7.88 -6.16
C ALA A 298 -31.28 8.91 -6.38
N ALA A 299 -31.63 10.18 -6.64
CA ALA A 299 -30.67 11.26 -6.81
C ALA A 299 -29.89 11.57 -5.52
N GLU A 300 -30.54 11.50 -4.36
CA GLU A 300 -29.90 11.67 -3.05
C GLU A 300 -28.85 10.57 -2.80
N ILE A 301 -29.16 9.31 -3.11
CA ILE A 301 -28.20 8.21 -3.01
C ILE A 301 -27.04 8.42 -4.00
N LEU A 302 -27.32 8.83 -5.24
CA LEU A 302 -26.30 9.08 -6.25
C LEU A 302 -25.41 10.28 -5.94
N ALA A 303 -25.88 11.27 -5.18
CA ALA A 303 -25.08 12.41 -4.76
C ALA A 303 -23.84 11.98 -3.95
N ASP A 304 -23.96 10.87 -3.20
CA ASP A 304 -22.89 10.27 -2.41
C ASP A 304 -22.45 8.90 -2.94
N LYS A 305 -22.61 8.66 -4.25
CA LYS A 305 -22.33 7.35 -4.87
C LYS A 305 -20.93 6.82 -4.64
N GLU A 306 -19.96 7.69 -4.43
CA GLU A 306 -18.59 7.30 -4.11
C GLU A 306 -18.47 6.52 -2.79
N PHE A 307 -19.37 6.75 -1.84
CA PHE A 307 -19.41 6.03 -0.55
C PHE A 307 -20.16 4.69 -0.62
N LEU A 308 -20.80 4.36 -1.73
CA LEU A 308 -21.38 3.03 -1.94
C LEU A 308 -20.31 1.94 -1.99
N SER A 309 -19.12 2.24 -2.49
CA SER A 309 -17.99 1.31 -2.47
C SER A 309 -17.36 1.22 -1.07
N LYS A 310 -17.06 0.01 -0.61
CA LYS A 310 -16.29 -0.17 0.62
C LYS A 310 -14.90 0.43 0.44
N LYS A 311 -14.54 1.37 1.29
CA LYS A 311 -13.23 2.03 1.27
C LYS A 311 -12.19 1.19 2.01
N SER A 312 -10.95 1.30 1.58
CA SER A 312 -9.78 0.72 2.23
C SER A 312 -9.13 1.80 3.10
N MET A 313 -9.22 1.66 4.42
CA MET A 313 -8.70 2.67 5.35
C MET A 313 -7.31 2.29 5.84
N TRP A 314 -6.33 3.15 5.59
CA TRP A 314 -4.94 2.96 6.00
C TRP A 314 -4.43 4.13 6.84
N ILE A 315 -3.69 3.79 7.90
CA ILE A 315 -3.00 4.73 8.79
C ILE A 315 -1.51 4.50 8.62
N PHE A 316 -0.79 5.48 8.08
CA PHE A 316 0.63 5.41 7.80
C PHE A 316 1.44 6.26 8.78
N GLY A 317 2.57 5.75 9.24
CA GLY A 317 3.51 6.52 10.03
C GLY A 317 4.80 5.77 10.33
N GLY A 318 5.82 6.51 10.76
CA GLY A 318 7.12 5.96 11.17
C GLY A 318 7.13 5.42 12.60
N ASP A 319 8.25 4.83 12.99
CA ASP A 319 8.44 4.27 14.32
C ASP A 319 8.40 5.33 15.44
N GLY A 320 8.87 6.55 15.20
CA GLY A 320 8.77 7.62 16.19
C GLY A 320 7.33 7.95 16.56
N TRP A 321 6.41 7.90 15.61
CA TRP A 321 4.99 8.00 15.88
C TRP A 321 4.47 6.77 16.62
N ALA A 322 4.62 5.58 16.05
CA ALA A 322 3.94 4.38 16.52
C ALA A 322 4.48 3.82 17.84
N TYR A 323 5.78 3.96 18.10
CA TYR A 323 6.42 3.42 19.31
C TYR A 323 6.46 4.42 20.46
N ASP A 324 6.42 5.72 20.15
CA ASP A 324 6.64 6.80 21.11
C ASP A 324 5.45 7.73 21.23
N ILE A 325 5.44 8.83 20.45
CA ILE A 325 4.55 9.97 20.72
C ILE A 325 3.06 9.66 20.44
N GLY A 326 2.76 8.90 19.39
CA GLY A 326 1.40 8.51 19.01
C GLY A 326 0.94 7.14 19.56
N PHE A 327 1.77 6.50 20.43
CA PHE A 327 1.48 5.13 20.89
C PHE A 327 0.15 5.03 21.66
N GLY A 328 -0.17 6.00 22.50
CA GLY A 328 -1.43 6.00 23.25
C GLY A 328 -2.67 6.00 22.38
N GLY A 329 -2.68 6.85 21.35
CA GLY A 329 -3.75 6.89 20.35
C GLY A 329 -3.80 5.64 19.48
N LEU A 330 -2.63 5.15 19.06
CA LEU A 330 -2.54 3.89 18.30
C LEU A 330 -3.11 2.72 19.09
N ASP A 331 -2.75 2.59 20.36
CA ASP A 331 -3.29 1.56 21.25
C ASP A 331 -4.82 1.64 21.37
N HIS A 332 -5.35 2.86 21.57
CA HIS A 332 -6.79 3.10 21.64
C HIS A 332 -7.51 2.71 20.34
N VAL A 333 -6.95 3.07 19.18
CA VAL A 333 -7.54 2.77 17.87
C VAL A 333 -7.54 1.27 17.60
N LEU A 334 -6.45 0.58 17.89
CA LEU A 334 -6.38 -0.88 17.77
C LEU A 334 -7.36 -1.57 18.73
N ALA A 335 -7.52 -1.04 19.96
CA ALA A 335 -8.47 -1.54 20.94
C ALA A 335 -9.94 -1.34 20.54
N SER A 336 -10.23 -0.39 19.64
CA SER A 336 -11.60 -0.07 19.21
C SER A 336 -12.30 -1.19 18.43
N GLY A 337 -11.57 -2.13 17.86
CA GLY A 337 -12.11 -3.22 17.04
C GLY A 337 -12.56 -2.80 15.63
N ASN A 338 -12.39 -1.54 15.23
CA ASN A 338 -12.79 -1.04 13.93
C ASN A 338 -11.89 -1.56 12.80
N ASP A 339 -12.46 -1.71 11.59
CA ASP A 339 -11.78 -2.19 10.39
C ASP A 339 -10.87 -1.09 9.80
N VAL A 340 -9.69 -0.95 10.39
CA VAL A 340 -8.65 -0.02 9.98
C VAL A 340 -7.30 -0.73 9.86
N ASN A 341 -6.55 -0.40 8.84
CA ASN A 341 -5.22 -0.97 8.59
C ASN A 341 -4.13 0.02 9.00
N VAL A 342 -3.24 -0.39 9.88
CA VAL A 342 -2.08 0.40 10.30
C VAL A 342 -0.82 -0.16 9.67
N PHE A 343 -0.06 0.69 8.98
CA PHE A 343 1.27 0.34 8.49
C PHE A 343 2.34 1.23 9.12
N VAL A 344 3.24 0.60 9.88
CA VAL A 344 4.37 1.27 10.52
C VAL A 344 5.62 1.07 9.66
N PHE A 345 6.18 2.17 9.14
CA PHE A 345 7.49 2.19 8.51
C PHE A 345 8.57 2.21 9.60
N ASP A 346 9.09 1.03 9.95
CA ASP A 346 10.03 0.90 11.05
C ASP A 346 11.47 1.14 10.57
N THR A 347 11.91 2.38 10.66
CA THR A 347 13.28 2.80 10.37
C THR A 347 14.19 2.74 11.60
N GLU A 348 13.65 2.36 12.77
CA GLU A 348 14.36 2.25 14.05
C GLU A 348 14.98 3.56 14.55
N VAL A 349 14.51 4.71 14.02
CA VAL A 349 15.01 6.05 14.36
C VAL A 349 13.99 7.11 13.90
N TYR A 350 13.94 8.25 14.57
CA TYR A 350 13.25 9.44 14.05
C TYR A 350 14.01 9.97 12.82
N SER A 351 13.67 9.45 11.63
CA SER A 351 14.44 9.72 10.41
C SER A 351 14.34 11.18 9.96
N ASN A 352 13.11 11.69 9.87
CA ASN A 352 12.85 13.01 9.30
C ASN A 352 13.44 14.16 10.12
N THR A 353 13.43 14.05 11.45
CA THR A 353 13.87 15.10 12.36
C THR A 353 15.38 15.10 12.61
N GLY A 354 16.12 14.14 12.08
CA GLY A 354 17.58 14.12 12.14
C GLY A 354 18.20 12.99 12.95
N GLY A 355 17.54 11.85 13.10
CA GLY A 355 18.15 10.64 13.60
C GLY A 355 18.14 10.48 15.12
N GLN A 356 17.08 10.91 15.80
CA GLN A 356 16.92 10.70 17.24
C GLN A 356 16.56 9.24 17.54
N ALA A 357 17.02 8.72 18.68
CA ALA A 357 16.65 7.40 19.15
C ALA A 357 15.15 7.34 19.48
N SER A 358 14.48 6.28 19.00
CA SER A 358 13.11 5.93 19.37
C SER A 358 13.08 4.70 20.27
N LYS A 359 11.89 4.29 20.73
CA LYS A 359 11.71 2.98 21.39
C LYS A 359 11.85 1.81 20.42
N ALA A 360 11.89 2.09 19.11
CA ALA A 360 12.21 1.10 18.06
C ALA A 360 13.72 0.90 17.87
N SER A 361 14.58 1.82 18.32
CA SER A 361 16.03 1.68 18.19
C SER A 361 16.54 0.52 19.03
N ASN A 362 17.48 -0.27 18.48
CA ASN A 362 18.03 -1.44 19.14
C ASN A 362 19.25 -1.12 20.04
N ILE A 363 19.63 -2.07 20.89
CA ILE A 363 20.80 -1.98 21.76
C ILE A 363 22.06 -1.73 20.91
N GLY A 364 22.91 -0.82 21.36
CA GLY A 364 24.17 -0.47 20.68
C GLY A 364 24.02 0.46 19.48
N GLN A 365 22.80 0.78 19.05
CA GLN A 365 22.59 1.77 17.98
C GLN A 365 22.99 3.16 18.46
N VAL A 366 23.84 3.83 17.68
CA VAL A 366 24.19 5.24 17.85
C VAL A 366 23.13 6.10 17.16
N ALA A 367 22.56 7.03 17.89
CA ALA A 367 21.57 7.99 17.41
C ALA A 367 21.67 9.29 18.22
N GLN A 368 20.97 10.33 17.81
CA GLN A 368 20.81 11.51 18.67
C GLN A 368 20.14 11.08 19.98
N PHE A 369 20.61 11.60 21.10
CA PHE A 369 20.27 11.21 22.48
C PHE A 369 20.72 9.79 22.89
N ALA A 370 21.48 9.10 22.04
CA ALA A 370 22.11 7.81 22.33
C ALA A 370 23.52 7.73 21.69
N ALA A 371 24.33 8.78 21.88
CA ALA A 371 25.66 8.90 21.25
C ALA A 371 26.62 7.76 21.67
N ALA A 372 26.51 7.27 22.92
CA ALA A 372 27.33 6.17 23.45
C ALA A 372 26.65 4.78 23.26
N GLY A 373 25.75 4.66 22.30
CA GLY A 373 24.97 3.46 22.03
C GLY A 373 23.76 3.29 22.95
N LYS A 374 22.61 2.94 22.40
CA LYS A 374 21.39 2.70 23.16
C LYS A 374 21.54 1.48 24.07
N GLU A 375 21.13 1.58 25.33
CA GLU A 375 21.26 0.50 26.32
C GLU A 375 20.04 -0.43 26.39
N ILE A 376 18.85 0.12 26.13
CA ILE A 376 17.58 -0.56 26.32
C ILE A 376 17.15 -1.23 25.02
N LYS A 377 16.63 -2.45 25.12
CA LYS A 377 16.12 -3.21 23.98
C LYS A 377 14.93 -2.52 23.32
N LYS A 378 14.70 -2.81 22.04
CA LYS A 378 13.55 -2.37 21.26
C LYS A 378 12.23 -2.80 21.92
N LYS A 379 11.25 -1.89 21.96
CA LYS A 379 9.87 -2.18 22.34
C LYS A 379 9.25 -3.17 21.36
N SER A 380 8.53 -4.17 21.82
CA SER A 380 7.79 -5.08 20.96
C SER A 380 6.35 -4.57 20.73
N LEU A 381 6.18 -3.69 19.74
CA LEU A 381 4.88 -3.15 19.38
C LEU A 381 3.93 -4.26 18.90
N ALA A 382 4.45 -5.22 18.14
CA ALA A 382 3.68 -6.35 17.63
C ALA A 382 3.09 -7.21 18.76
N GLU A 383 3.88 -7.55 19.79
CA GLU A 383 3.41 -8.37 20.92
C GLU A 383 2.37 -7.64 21.77
N ILE A 384 2.51 -6.31 21.92
CA ILE A 384 1.50 -5.49 22.60
C ILE A 384 0.17 -5.59 21.84
N ALA A 385 0.17 -5.40 20.52
CA ALA A 385 -1.04 -5.52 19.71
C ALA A 385 -1.60 -6.96 19.73
N MET A 386 -0.75 -7.99 19.65
CA MET A 386 -1.18 -9.39 19.74
C MET A 386 -1.85 -9.73 21.07
N SER A 387 -1.52 -9.03 22.17
CA SER A 387 -2.11 -9.27 23.49
C SER A 387 -3.62 -9.02 23.55
N TYR A 388 -4.18 -8.23 22.64
CA TYR A 388 -5.64 -8.04 22.48
C TYR A 388 -6.36 -9.30 21.96
N GLY A 389 -5.68 -10.18 21.25
CA GLY A 389 -6.22 -11.45 20.76
C GLY A 389 -7.13 -11.36 19.53
N TYR A 390 -7.56 -10.17 19.11
CA TYR A 390 -8.43 -9.92 17.96
C TYR A 390 -7.84 -8.95 16.92
N ILE A 391 -6.60 -8.52 17.06
CA ILE A 391 -5.91 -7.65 16.10
C ILE A 391 -5.09 -8.53 15.16
N TYR A 392 -5.23 -8.33 13.85
CA TYR A 392 -4.30 -8.92 12.88
C TYR A 392 -2.94 -8.24 13.02
N VAL A 393 -1.86 -9.01 13.15
CA VAL A 393 -0.50 -8.46 13.31
C VAL A 393 0.46 -9.15 12.36
N ALA A 394 1.24 -8.37 11.62
CA ALA A 394 2.32 -8.90 10.79
C ALA A 394 3.61 -8.10 10.94
N GLN A 395 4.73 -8.79 10.90
CA GLN A 395 6.06 -8.20 10.80
C GLN A 395 6.71 -8.65 9.50
N VAL A 396 7.09 -7.68 8.66
CA VAL A 396 7.48 -7.90 7.27
C VAL A 396 8.82 -7.24 6.93
N ALA A 397 9.49 -7.76 5.89
CA ALA A 397 10.66 -7.16 5.27
C ALA A 397 10.64 -7.50 3.78
N MET A 398 10.28 -6.54 2.96
CA MET A 398 10.01 -6.68 1.52
C MET A 398 11.20 -7.30 0.76
N GLY A 399 12.44 -6.89 1.07
CA GLY A 399 13.66 -7.42 0.45
C GLY A 399 14.04 -8.83 0.90
N ALA A 400 13.52 -9.29 2.05
CA ALA A 400 13.80 -10.62 2.58
C ALA A 400 12.79 -11.65 2.06
N ASN A 401 11.51 -11.31 2.07
CA ASN A 401 10.43 -12.18 1.60
C ASN A 401 9.31 -11.37 0.94
N PRO A 402 9.42 -11.07 -0.37
CA PRO A 402 8.41 -10.32 -1.11
C PRO A 402 7.02 -10.95 -1.07
N ALA A 403 6.95 -12.28 -1.13
CA ALA A 403 5.68 -13.01 -1.14
C ALA A 403 4.97 -12.93 0.22
N GLN A 404 5.72 -13.01 1.33
CA GLN A 404 5.16 -12.87 2.67
C GLN A 404 4.66 -11.43 2.90
N THR A 405 5.41 -10.42 2.45
CA THR A 405 4.99 -9.02 2.54
C THR A 405 3.69 -8.76 1.77
N LEU A 406 3.60 -9.24 0.53
CA LEU A 406 2.38 -9.14 -0.27
C LEU A 406 1.19 -9.83 0.41
N LYS A 407 1.41 -11.06 0.89
CA LYS A 407 0.39 -11.84 1.58
C LYS A 407 -0.09 -11.15 2.86
N ALA A 408 0.82 -10.62 3.68
CA ALA A 408 0.48 -9.91 4.91
C ALA A 408 -0.39 -8.68 4.64
N ILE A 409 -0.09 -7.91 3.60
CA ILE A 409 -0.88 -6.74 3.19
C ILE A 409 -2.29 -7.15 2.73
N GLN A 410 -2.41 -8.24 1.95
CA GLN A 410 -3.70 -8.74 1.48
C GLN A 410 -4.53 -9.36 2.62
N GLU A 411 -3.89 -10.08 3.55
CA GLU A 411 -4.56 -10.63 4.73
C GLU A 411 -5.08 -9.52 5.65
N ALA A 412 -4.30 -8.44 5.85
CA ALA A 412 -4.72 -7.29 6.65
C ALA A 412 -5.95 -6.60 6.06
N GLU A 413 -5.96 -6.34 4.76
CA GLU A 413 -7.12 -5.72 4.07
C GLU A 413 -8.37 -6.62 4.08
N ALA A 414 -8.19 -7.93 4.07
CA ALA A 414 -9.30 -8.88 4.11
C ALA A 414 -9.80 -9.16 5.54
N TYR A 415 -9.04 -8.76 6.56
CA TYR A 415 -9.39 -9.00 7.96
C TYR A 415 -10.50 -8.04 8.41
N PRO A 416 -11.62 -8.53 8.97
CA PRO A 416 -12.76 -7.68 9.37
C PRO A 416 -12.54 -7.06 10.75
N GLY A 417 -11.47 -6.29 10.93
CA GLY A 417 -11.10 -5.66 12.19
C GLY A 417 -9.77 -4.93 12.08
N PRO A 418 -9.20 -4.44 13.19
CA PRO A 418 -7.98 -3.67 13.15
C PRO A 418 -6.79 -4.55 12.79
N SER A 419 -5.92 -4.01 11.93
CA SER A 419 -4.70 -4.66 11.48
C SER A 419 -3.48 -3.80 11.76
N LEU A 420 -2.37 -4.42 12.17
CA LEU A 420 -1.08 -3.77 12.36
C LEU A 420 -0.01 -4.50 11.56
N ILE A 421 0.59 -3.81 10.60
CA ILE A 421 1.76 -4.30 9.86
C ILE A 421 2.96 -3.45 10.22
N ILE A 422 4.07 -4.08 10.60
CA ILE A 422 5.34 -3.42 10.88
C ILE A 422 6.34 -3.82 9.81
N GLY A 423 6.70 -2.88 8.95
CA GLY A 423 7.64 -3.08 7.84
C GLY A 423 9.03 -2.57 8.20
N TYR A 424 10.04 -3.46 8.20
CA TYR A 424 11.43 -3.02 8.35
C TYR A 424 11.83 -2.16 7.15
N ALA A 425 12.22 -0.94 7.40
CA ALA A 425 12.50 0.07 6.38
C ALA A 425 13.91 0.66 6.56
N PRO A 426 14.97 0.01 6.04
CA PRO A 426 16.30 0.60 6.05
C PRO A 426 16.29 2.01 5.47
N CYS A 427 16.93 2.92 6.18
CA CYS A 427 16.95 4.36 5.91
C CYS A 427 18.37 4.84 5.59
N GLU A 428 18.49 5.98 4.93
CA GLU A 428 19.77 6.68 4.72
C GLU A 428 20.49 6.93 6.06
N MET A 429 19.72 7.13 7.14
CA MET A 429 20.27 7.31 8.51
C MET A 429 20.98 6.07 9.04
N HIS A 430 20.74 4.87 8.48
CA HIS A 430 21.50 3.66 8.82
C HIS A 430 22.91 3.71 8.26
N SER A 431 23.14 4.47 7.20
CA SER A 431 24.41 4.56 6.46
C SER A 431 24.96 3.17 6.14
N ILE A 432 24.19 2.42 5.34
CA ILE A 432 24.50 1.06 4.91
C ILE A 432 25.77 1.09 4.03
N LYS A 433 26.69 0.18 4.29
CA LYS A 433 27.91 0.06 3.48
C LYS A 433 27.58 -0.19 2.01
N GLY A 434 28.07 0.69 1.14
CA GLY A 434 27.75 0.68 -0.30
C GLY A 434 26.46 1.41 -0.66
N GLY A 435 25.82 2.10 0.30
CA GLY A 435 24.68 2.99 0.07
C GLY A 435 23.32 2.29 -0.04
N MET A 436 22.29 3.09 -0.29
CA MET A 436 20.89 2.65 -0.29
C MET A 436 20.53 1.70 -1.45
N MET A 437 21.36 1.54 -2.47
CA MET A 437 21.19 0.48 -3.47
C MET A 437 21.12 -0.92 -2.85
N ASN A 438 21.69 -1.09 -1.66
CA ASN A 438 21.71 -2.34 -0.90
C ASN A 438 20.57 -2.48 0.10
N CYS A 439 19.65 -1.51 0.24
CA CYS A 439 18.61 -1.51 1.27
C CYS A 439 17.80 -2.81 1.32
N GLN A 440 17.43 -3.37 0.17
CA GLN A 440 16.67 -4.61 0.08
C GLN A 440 17.53 -5.84 0.45
N LYS A 441 18.81 -5.84 0.09
CA LYS A 441 19.77 -6.88 0.51
C LYS A 441 20.01 -6.81 2.02
N GLU A 442 20.01 -5.61 2.58
CA GLU A 442 20.16 -5.40 4.02
C GLU A 442 18.96 -5.94 4.80
N MET A 443 17.72 -5.73 4.29
CA MET A 443 16.53 -6.39 4.84
C MET A 443 16.68 -7.92 4.86
N LYS A 444 17.22 -8.50 3.79
CA LYS A 444 17.44 -9.94 3.69
C LYS A 444 18.45 -10.42 4.72
N LYS A 445 19.58 -9.74 4.85
CA LYS A 445 20.61 -10.06 5.86
C LYS A 445 20.06 -9.92 7.28
N ALA A 446 19.28 -8.87 7.58
CA ALA A 446 18.66 -8.67 8.88
C ALA A 446 17.76 -9.86 9.26
N VAL A 447 17.03 -10.42 8.31
CA VAL A 447 16.18 -11.60 8.55
C VAL A 447 17.02 -12.87 8.67
N GLU A 448 18.01 -13.06 7.80
CA GLU A 448 18.87 -14.26 7.81
C GLU A 448 19.70 -14.39 9.08
N CYS A 449 20.17 -13.28 9.65
CA CYS A 449 20.94 -13.30 10.92
C CYS A 449 20.05 -13.24 12.18
N GLY A 450 18.74 -13.10 12.06
CA GLY A 450 17.80 -13.02 13.19
C GLY A 450 17.66 -11.63 13.82
N TYR A 451 18.25 -10.59 13.21
CA TYR A 451 18.05 -9.20 13.63
C TYR A 451 16.60 -8.76 13.48
N TRP A 452 15.94 -9.18 12.41
CA TRP A 452 14.52 -8.99 12.13
C TRP A 452 13.82 -10.34 11.90
N ASN A 453 12.61 -10.52 12.44
CA ASN A 453 11.85 -11.75 12.29
C ASN A 453 10.57 -11.50 11.49
N LEU A 454 10.24 -12.38 10.56
CA LEU A 454 9.01 -12.33 9.79
C LEU A 454 7.98 -13.26 10.42
N PHE A 455 6.78 -12.74 10.68
CA PHE A 455 5.67 -13.53 11.18
C PHE A 455 4.33 -12.87 10.86
N ARG A 456 3.26 -13.63 10.99
CA ARG A 456 1.86 -13.18 10.91
C ARG A 456 1.05 -13.80 12.03
N PHE A 457 0.21 -13.00 12.66
CA PHE A 457 -0.79 -13.43 13.62
C PHE A 457 -2.17 -13.06 13.05
N ASN A 458 -2.96 -14.07 12.71
CA ASN A 458 -4.31 -13.91 12.18
C ASN A 458 -5.33 -14.53 13.14
N PRO A 459 -6.03 -13.72 13.96
CA PRO A 459 -7.01 -14.25 14.92
C PRO A 459 -8.20 -14.99 14.28
N ALA A 460 -8.53 -14.67 13.01
CA ALA A 460 -9.62 -15.28 12.27
C ALA A 460 -9.24 -16.58 11.53
N ALA A 461 -7.99 -17.02 11.62
CA ALA A 461 -7.56 -18.26 10.98
C ALA A 461 -8.25 -19.46 11.62
N GLU A 462 -8.76 -20.37 10.77
CA GLU A 462 -9.40 -21.63 11.21
C GLU A 462 -8.40 -22.65 11.80
N GLY A 463 -7.11 -22.43 11.61
CA GLY A 463 -6.02 -23.28 12.11
C GLY A 463 -5.05 -22.48 12.98
N ALA A 464 -3.76 -22.74 12.81
CA ALA A 464 -2.72 -22.02 13.54
C ALA A 464 -2.82 -20.49 13.33
N LYS A 465 -3.11 -19.77 14.40
CA LYS A 465 -3.27 -18.30 14.37
C LYS A 465 -1.93 -17.57 14.19
N PHE A 466 -0.83 -18.16 14.64
CA PHE A 466 0.52 -17.59 14.51
C PHE A 466 1.36 -18.37 13.52
N THR A 467 1.85 -17.68 12.48
CA THR A 467 2.79 -18.22 11.50
C THR A 467 4.14 -17.52 11.64
N LEU A 468 5.18 -18.27 12.03
CA LEU A 468 6.56 -17.78 11.98
C LEU A 468 7.11 -18.02 10.57
N ASP A 469 7.22 -16.95 9.78
CA ASP A 469 7.68 -17.00 8.39
C ASP A 469 9.21 -16.99 8.26
N SER A 470 9.93 -16.54 9.31
CA SER A 470 11.39 -16.62 9.39
C SER A 470 11.86 -18.03 9.64
N LYS A 471 12.97 -18.39 8.99
CA LYS A 471 13.76 -19.58 9.31
C LYS A 471 14.61 -19.32 10.58
N GLU A 472 15.22 -20.36 11.07
CA GLU A 472 16.24 -20.27 12.12
C GLU A 472 17.37 -19.35 11.67
N PRO A 473 17.87 -18.45 12.54
CA PRO A 473 18.98 -17.56 12.21
C PRO A 473 20.22 -18.32 11.75
N ALA A 474 20.79 -17.92 10.64
CA ALA A 474 21.94 -18.58 10.02
C ALA A 474 23.31 -18.07 10.51
N GLY A 475 23.33 -17.17 11.52
CA GLY A 475 24.56 -16.51 12.00
C GLY A 475 24.86 -15.21 11.22
N GLY A 476 26.08 -14.66 11.43
CA GLY A 476 26.49 -13.41 10.77
C GLY A 476 25.93 -12.14 11.42
N TYR A 477 25.42 -12.24 12.65
CA TYR A 477 24.78 -11.11 13.36
C TYR A 477 25.72 -9.92 13.55
N GLN A 478 26.94 -10.17 14.02
CA GLN A 478 27.94 -9.12 14.23
C GLN A 478 28.39 -8.48 12.91
N GLU A 479 28.48 -9.27 11.84
CA GLU A 479 28.80 -8.78 10.49
C GLU A 479 27.68 -7.86 9.98
N PHE A 480 26.42 -8.20 10.22
CA PHE A 480 25.28 -7.35 9.90
C PHE A 480 25.38 -6.01 10.62
N LEU A 481 25.63 -5.98 11.94
CA LEU A 481 25.81 -4.74 12.69
C LEU A 481 26.95 -3.87 12.10
N MET A 482 28.08 -4.49 11.72
CA MET A 482 29.22 -3.78 11.16
C MET A 482 28.99 -3.27 9.74
N ASN A 483 27.91 -3.70 9.08
CA ASN A 483 27.56 -3.21 7.76
C ASN A 483 26.82 -1.85 7.78
N GLU A 484 26.36 -1.42 8.95
CA GLU A 484 25.64 -0.16 9.16
C GLU A 484 26.42 0.80 10.05
N ALA A 485 26.60 2.06 9.63
CA ALA A 485 27.38 3.04 10.38
C ALA A 485 26.74 3.37 11.74
N ARG A 486 25.42 3.25 11.88
CA ARG A 486 24.72 3.43 13.17
C ARG A 486 25.20 2.47 14.27
N TYR A 487 25.88 1.37 13.92
CA TYR A 487 26.54 0.44 14.84
C TYR A 487 28.06 0.54 14.76
N SER A 488 28.63 0.46 13.56
CA SER A 488 30.08 0.42 13.39
C SER A 488 30.78 1.68 13.89
N ARG A 489 30.07 2.81 13.97
CA ARG A 489 30.57 4.05 14.58
C ARG A 489 30.90 3.88 16.07
N LEU A 490 30.09 3.09 16.81
CA LEU A 490 30.30 2.85 18.23
C LEU A 490 31.66 2.20 18.53
N THR A 491 32.14 1.31 17.66
CA THR A 491 33.45 0.64 17.82
C THR A 491 34.63 1.60 17.79
N ARG A 492 34.46 2.78 17.15
CA ARG A 492 35.50 3.80 17.05
C ARG A 492 35.41 4.83 18.19
N GLU A 493 34.19 5.21 18.56
CA GLU A 493 33.94 6.29 19.52
C GLU A 493 33.91 5.76 20.99
N PHE A 494 33.42 4.54 21.18
CA PHE A 494 33.27 3.90 22.49
C PHE A 494 33.59 2.39 22.42
N PRO A 495 34.85 2.01 22.13
CA PRO A 495 35.22 0.61 21.85
C PRO A 495 34.90 -0.35 22.99
N ASP A 496 35.12 0.06 24.23
CA ASP A 496 34.87 -0.78 25.42
C ASP A 496 33.38 -1.10 25.58
N ARG A 497 32.49 -0.16 25.23
CA ARG A 497 31.04 -0.34 25.28
C ARG A 497 30.50 -1.13 24.10
N ALA A 498 31.09 -0.97 22.93
CA ALA A 498 30.63 -1.58 21.70
C ALA A 498 30.54 -3.10 21.81
N GLY A 499 31.61 -3.74 22.33
CA GLY A 499 31.65 -5.20 22.49
C GLY A 499 30.54 -5.73 23.39
N GLU A 500 30.32 -5.11 24.55
CA GLU A 500 29.27 -5.50 25.48
C GLU A 500 27.87 -5.30 24.85
N LEU A 501 27.61 -4.12 24.30
CA LEU A 501 26.28 -3.78 23.76
C LEU A 501 25.93 -4.66 22.58
N PHE A 502 26.86 -4.98 21.69
CA PHE A 502 26.61 -5.84 20.54
C PHE A 502 26.35 -7.30 20.94
N GLN A 503 27.06 -7.82 21.93
CA GLN A 503 26.75 -9.14 22.47
C GLN A 503 25.36 -9.18 23.12
N ARG A 504 24.99 -8.13 23.85
CA ARG A 504 23.63 -8.00 24.44
C ARG A 504 22.56 -7.89 23.38
N ASN A 505 22.85 -7.18 22.26
CA ASN A 505 21.92 -7.06 21.14
C ASN A 505 21.68 -8.42 20.48
N GLU A 506 22.75 -9.14 20.14
CA GLU A 506 22.67 -10.48 19.54
C GLU A 506 21.92 -11.45 20.46
N LYS A 507 22.27 -11.48 21.75
CA LYS A 507 21.56 -12.30 22.73
C LYS A 507 20.07 -11.97 22.77
N ALA A 508 19.69 -10.69 22.81
CA ALA A 508 18.30 -10.26 22.83
C ALA A 508 17.55 -10.69 21.55
N ALA A 509 18.23 -10.69 20.40
CA ALA A 509 17.64 -11.16 19.14
C ALA A 509 17.40 -12.68 19.14
N MET A 510 18.35 -13.46 19.66
CA MET A 510 18.20 -14.92 19.79
C MET A 510 17.11 -15.27 20.81
N ASP A 511 17.07 -14.58 21.95
CA ASP A 511 16.02 -14.75 22.97
C ASP A 511 14.62 -14.44 22.36
N ARG A 512 14.52 -13.39 21.52
CA ARG A 512 13.28 -13.06 20.80
C ARG A 512 12.86 -14.17 19.82
N TYR A 513 13.80 -14.72 19.05
CA TYR A 513 13.48 -15.83 18.15
C TYR A 513 12.96 -17.05 18.91
N GLN A 514 13.59 -17.41 20.04
CA GLN A 514 13.12 -18.49 20.90
C GLN A 514 11.73 -18.20 21.50
N HIS A 515 11.45 -16.93 21.80
CA HIS A 515 10.12 -16.52 22.26
C HIS A 515 9.06 -16.68 21.15
N LEU A 516 9.37 -16.30 19.91
CA LEU A 516 8.48 -16.49 18.77
C LEU A 516 8.18 -17.98 18.47
N LEU A 517 9.14 -18.87 18.71
CA LEU A 517 8.90 -20.33 18.63
C LEU A 517 7.90 -20.81 19.70
N LYS A 518 7.97 -20.24 20.91
CA LYS A 518 6.99 -20.54 21.97
C LYS A 518 5.60 -20.00 21.61
N LEU A 519 5.50 -18.79 21.07
CA LEU A 519 4.23 -18.25 20.58
C LEU A 519 3.65 -19.12 19.47
N LYS A 520 4.47 -19.57 18.52
CA LYS A 520 4.05 -20.50 17.48
C LYS A 520 3.47 -21.78 18.07
N ALA A 521 4.11 -22.37 19.08
CA ALA A 521 3.60 -23.57 19.74
C ALA A 521 2.28 -23.29 20.48
N MET A 522 2.17 -22.14 21.17
CA MET A 522 0.97 -21.73 21.91
C MET A 522 -0.26 -21.54 21.01
N TYR A 523 -0.07 -21.04 19.78
CA TYR A 523 -1.14 -20.75 18.83
C TYR A 523 -1.26 -21.81 17.71
N SER A 524 -0.73 -23.02 17.92
CA SER A 524 -0.75 -24.11 16.92
C SER A 524 -2.01 -24.96 16.96
N GLU A 525 -2.90 -24.76 17.95
CA GLU A 525 -4.15 -25.51 18.14
C GLU A 525 -5.36 -24.77 17.55
#